data_61e0aa514176cbce7331e590660a88fa
#
_entry.id   61e0aa514176cbce7331e590660a88fa
#
_cell.length_a   1.000
_cell.length_b   1.000
_cell.length_c   1.000
_cell.angle_alpha   90.00
_cell.angle_beta   90.00
_cell.angle_gamma   90.00
#
_symmetry.space_group_name_H-M   'P 1'
#
loop_
_entity.id
_entity.type
_entity.pdbx_description
1 polymer ?
#
loop_
_entity_poly.entity_id
_entity_poly.type
_entity_poly.pdbx_seq_one_letter_code
_entity_poly.pdbx_strand_id
1 'polypeptide(L)'
;KLLKMKKNKTYDKKINIPRYKKKYNLVEYNNQVISKKKLKLGYIGTDKMKQGIKIANRHKDLDCKCFRIYNKNDKILCELIYEKEMIEVEKNNRVASIDIGLENLFTIAFNYNKKGISIKGTKLKVINQYFNKIKASLQSMLPNKQYVSKFINQLLYKRTEQLRHYI
;
A
#
# COMPACT_ATOMS: atom_id res chain seq x y z
N LYS A 1 19.28 28.13 4.79
CA LYS A 1 19.20 28.75 6.14
C LYS A 1 20.00 27.94 7.17
N LEU A 2 19.77 26.62 7.33
CA LEU A 2 20.49 25.73 8.27
C LEU A 2 22.00 25.65 8.00
N LEU A 3 22.43 25.58 6.75
CA LEU A 3 23.85 25.56 6.38
C LEU A 3 24.57 26.87 6.71
N LYS A 4 23.89 28.03 6.52
CA LYS A 4 24.40 29.34 6.93
C LYS A 4 24.58 29.43 8.46
N MET A 5 23.58 28.95 9.22
CA MET A 5 23.62 28.95 10.68
C MET A 5 24.74 28.06 11.23
N LYS A 6 25.02 26.92 10.60
CA LYS A 6 26.15 26.04 10.95
C LYS A 6 27.50 26.71 10.67
N LYS A 7 27.60 27.45 9.57
CA LYS A 7 28.81 28.18 9.18
C LYS A 7 29.13 29.32 10.16
N ASN A 8 28.11 29.97 10.68
CA ASN A 8 28.25 31.09 11.61
C ASN A 8 28.28 30.68 13.08
N LYS A 9 28.39 29.39 13.41
CA LYS A 9 28.42 28.85 14.79
C LYS A 9 27.30 29.37 15.71
N THR A 10 26.16 29.78 15.16
CA THR A 10 25.03 30.35 15.90
C THR A 10 24.06 29.30 16.44
N TYR A 11 24.48 28.03 16.49
CA TYR A 11 23.63 26.91 16.98
C TYR A 11 24.37 26.11 18.04
N ASP A 12 23.79 26.04 19.22
CA ASP A 12 24.30 25.22 20.34
C ASP A 12 24.02 23.71 20.15
N LYS A 13 23.09 23.34 19.26
CA LYS A 13 22.77 21.94 18.97
C LYS A 13 23.53 21.45 17.74
N LYS A 14 24.09 20.24 17.84
CA LYS A 14 24.76 19.54 16.74
C LYS A 14 23.75 19.26 15.61
N ILE A 15 23.74 20.11 14.58
CA ILE A 15 22.87 19.95 13.42
C ILE A 15 23.56 19.01 12.43
N ASN A 16 22.94 17.87 12.18
CA ASN A 16 23.42 16.95 11.16
C ASN A 16 22.83 17.33 9.80
N ILE A 17 23.70 17.37 8.77
CA ILE A 17 23.27 17.51 7.39
C ILE A 17 22.45 16.27 7.00
N PRO A 18 21.28 16.43 6.36
CA PRO A 18 20.52 15.30 5.85
C PRO A 18 21.43 14.41 4.98
N ARG A 19 21.45 13.12 5.29
CA ARG A 19 22.20 12.12 4.52
C ARG A 19 21.27 11.39 3.56
N TYR A 20 21.81 10.89 2.47
CA TYR A 20 21.07 9.99 1.59
C TYR A 20 20.56 8.77 2.35
N LYS A 21 19.34 8.36 2.09
CA LYS A 21 18.80 7.14 2.68
C LYS A 21 19.62 5.95 2.23
N LYS A 22 20.11 5.15 3.17
CA LYS A 22 20.84 3.91 2.87
C LYS A 22 19.94 2.80 2.34
N LYS A 23 18.65 2.84 2.67
CA LYS A 23 17.62 1.89 2.19
C LYS A 23 16.45 2.69 1.64
N TYR A 24 16.08 2.43 0.40
CA TYR A 24 14.85 2.95 -0.20
C TYR A 24 13.73 1.96 0.06
N ASN A 25 12.73 2.38 0.81
CA ASN A 25 11.54 1.57 1.02
C ASN A 25 10.51 1.79 -0.09
N LEU A 26 10.60 2.93 -0.78
CA LEU A 26 9.71 3.33 -1.86
C LEU A 26 10.52 4.08 -2.92
N VAL A 27 10.36 3.69 -4.16
CA VAL A 27 10.84 4.43 -5.35
C VAL A 27 9.64 4.73 -6.22
N GLU A 28 9.47 5.99 -6.58
CA GLU A 28 8.37 6.47 -7.40
C GLU A 28 8.90 7.05 -8.72
N TYR A 29 8.24 6.71 -9.82
CA TYR A 29 8.54 7.16 -11.16
C TYR A 29 7.28 7.83 -11.75
N ASN A 30 7.39 9.11 -12.09
CA ASN A 30 6.31 9.85 -12.74
C ASN A 30 6.19 9.50 -14.23
N ASN A 31 5.15 10.00 -14.89
CA ASN A 31 4.84 9.70 -16.29
C ASN A 31 5.94 10.12 -17.27
N GLN A 32 6.73 11.17 -16.95
CA GLN A 32 7.79 11.69 -17.82
C GLN A 32 8.92 10.68 -18.06
N VAL A 33 9.17 9.79 -17.09
CA VAL A 33 10.25 8.79 -17.17
C VAL A 33 9.74 7.40 -17.53
N ILE A 34 8.42 7.22 -17.67
CA ILE A 34 7.81 5.94 -18.05
C ILE A 34 8.01 5.71 -19.55
N SER A 35 8.60 4.58 -19.91
CA SER A 35 8.77 4.20 -21.31
C SER A 35 7.45 3.74 -21.94
N LYS A 36 6.85 4.60 -22.78
CA LYS A 36 5.63 4.25 -23.54
C LYS A 36 5.82 3.05 -24.46
N LYS A 37 7.03 2.87 -25.02
CA LYS A 37 7.36 1.71 -25.85
C LYS A 37 7.28 0.40 -25.06
N LYS A 38 7.87 0.37 -23.87
CA LYS A 38 7.80 -0.81 -22.99
C LYS A 38 6.39 -1.09 -22.51
N LEU A 39 5.62 -0.04 -22.20
CA LEU A 39 4.23 -0.18 -21.75
C LEU A 39 3.37 -0.89 -22.79
N LYS A 40 3.46 -0.50 -24.07
CA LYS A 40 2.78 -1.18 -25.20
C LYS A 40 3.17 -2.65 -25.34
N LEU A 41 4.40 -3.00 -24.99
CA LEU A 41 4.88 -4.40 -24.99
C LEU A 41 4.46 -5.18 -23.74
N GLY A 42 3.76 -4.55 -22.81
CA GLY A 42 3.32 -5.18 -21.56
C GLY A 42 4.36 -5.16 -20.45
N TYR A 43 5.24 -4.18 -20.46
CA TYR A 43 6.23 -3.97 -19.41
C TYR A 43 6.17 -2.54 -18.88
N ILE A 44 6.22 -2.37 -17.58
CA ILE A 44 6.39 -1.06 -16.95
C ILE A 44 7.86 -0.83 -16.59
N GLY A 45 8.36 0.36 -16.86
CA GLY A 45 9.73 0.74 -16.55
C GLY A 45 10.14 2.01 -17.24
N THR A 46 11.37 2.44 -16.98
CA THR A 46 12.00 3.60 -17.63
C THR A 46 12.83 3.16 -18.84
N ASP A 47 13.20 4.09 -19.72
CA ASP A 47 14.07 3.79 -20.86
C ASP A 47 15.49 3.32 -20.42
N LYS A 48 15.94 3.77 -19.26
CA LYS A 48 17.22 3.36 -18.68
C LYS A 48 17.25 1.93 -18.12
N MET A 49 16.08 1.34 -17.83
CA MET A 49 16.01 -0.06 -17.40
C MET A 49 16.25 -0.98 -18.58
N LYS A 50 17.18 -1.94 -18.46
CA LYS A 50 17.41 -2.96 -19.51
C LYS A 50 16.10 -3.71 -19.81
N GLN A 51 15.44 -4.18 -18.79
CA GLN A 51 14.15 -4.87 -18.86
C GLN A 51 13.14 -4.22 -17.91
N GLY A 52 11.90 -4.03 -18.37
CA GLY A 52 10.80 -3.56 -17.54
C GLY A 52 10.20 -4.68 -16.69
N ILE A 53 9.32 -4.32 -15.77
CA ILE A 53 8.53 -5.25 -14.98
C ILE A 53 7.31 -5.66 -15.82
N LYS A 54 7.10 -6.96 -16.00
CA LYS A 54 5.96 -7.49 -16.77
C LYS A 54 4.65 -7.16 -16.05
N ILE A 55 3.70 -6.61 -16.79
CA ILE A 55 2.36 -6.28 -16.30
C ILE A 55 1.30 -7.13 -16.98
N ALA A 56 0.12 -7.24 -16.38
CA ALA A 56 -0.99 -7.97 -17.00
C ALA A 56 -1.47 -7.24 -18.26
N ASN A 57 -1.94 -7.99 -19.26
CA ASN A 57 -2.39 -7.45 -20.55
C ASN A 57 -3.44 -6.33 -20.42
N ARG A 58 -4.33 -6.44 -19.43
CA ARG A 58 -5.35 -5.43 -19.13
C ARG A 58 -4.81 -4.04 -18.77
N HIS A 59 -3.51 -3.91 -18.54
CA HIS A 59 -2.86 -2.65 -18.13
C HIS A 59 -1.99 -2.04 -19.24
N LYS A 60 -1.92 -2.64 -20.44
CA LYS A 60 -1.06 -2.14 -21.52
C LYS A 60 -1.49 -0.78 -22.06
N ASP A 61 -2.80 -0.55 -22.14
CA ASP A 61 -3.39 0.65 -22.75
C ASP A 61 -3.78 1.72 -21.72
N LEU A 62 -3.37 1.53 -20.46
CA LEU A 62 -3.67 2.49 -19.41
C LEU A 62 -2.78 3.73 -19.51
N ASP A 63 -3.37 4.92 -19.34
CA ASP A 63 -2.62 6.16 -19.18
C ASP A 63 -1.96 6.20 -17.79
N CYS A 64 -0.81 5.54 -17.70
CA CYS A 64 -0.08 5.40 -16.45
C CYS A 64 0.56 6.73 -16.07
N LYS A 65 0.11 7.34 -14.98
CA LYS A 65 0.63 8.62 -14.45
C LYS A 65 1.87 8.44 -13.59
N CYS A 66 1.94 7.31 -12.90
CA CYS A 66 3.02 7.01 -11.99
C CYS A 66 3.12 5.50 -11.75
N PHE A 67 4.31 4.98 -11.52
CA PHE A 67 4.46 3.67 -10.90
C PHE A 67 5.39 3.74 -9.70
N ARG A 68 5.10 2.92 -8.71
CA ARG A 68 5.84 2.84 -7.46
C ARG A 68 6.35 1.43 -7.25
N ILE A 69 7.59 1.34 -6.79
CA ILE A 69 8.19 0.08 -6.37
C ILE A 69 8.53 0.21 -4.90
N TYR A 70 8.04 -0.70 -4.08
CA TYR A 70 8.30 -0.69 -2.66
C TYR A 70 8.36 -2.10 -2.07
N ASN A 71 9.05 -2.21 -0.94
CA ASN A 71 9.11 -3.45 -0.18
C ASN A 71 8.00 -3.46 0.88
N LYS A 72 7.21 -4.54 0.89
CA LYS A 72 6.21 -4.80 1.92
C LYS A 72 6.27 -6.27 2.33
N ASN A 73 6.58 -6.52 3.61
CA ASN A 73 6.68 -7.86 4.18
C ASN A 73 7.62 -8.79 3.37
N ASP A 74 8.83 -8.30 3.06
CA ASP A 74 9.87 -8.97 2.26
C ASP A 74 9.50 -9.31 0.80
N LYS A 75 8.40 -8.71 0.31
CA LYS A 75 8.03 -8.77 -1.11
C LYS A 75 8.16 -7.41 -1.76
N ILE A 76 8.67 -7.42 -2.99
CA ILE A 76 8.71 -6.23 -3.82
C ILE A 76 7.35 -6.11 -4.53
N LEU A 77 6.67 -5.02 -4.29
CA LEU A 77 5.40 -4.68 -4.93
C LEU A 77 5.63 -3.58 -5.95
N CYS A 78 4.95 -3.70 -7.08
CA CYS A 78 4.85 -2.65 -8.09
C CYS A 78 3.40 -2.19 -8.18
N GLU A 79 3.17 -0.92 -7.92
CA GLU A 79 1.87 -0.27 -7.95
C GLU A 79 1.79 0.64 -9.17
N LEU A 80 0.73 0.51 -9.96
CA LEU A 80 0.46 1.35 -11.12
C LEU A 80 -0.63 2.34 -10.77
N ILE A 81 -0.37 3.62 -11.00
CA ILE A 81 -1.33 4.72 -10.80
C ILE A 81 -1.69 5.25 -12.18
N TYR A 82 -2.95 5.19 -12.53
CA TYR A 82 -3.45 5.61 -13.83
C TYR A 82 -4.77 6.39 -13.70
N GLU A 83 -5.04 7.23 -14.66
CA GLU A 83 -6.32 7.87 -14.82
C GLU A 83 -7.27 6.97 -15.62
N LYS A 84 -8.52 6.98 -15.21
CA LYS A 84 -9.61 6.35 -15.95
C LYS A 84 -10.77 7.34 -16.00
N GLU A 85 -11.32 7.54 -17.18
CA GLU A 85 -12.55 8.33 -17.34
C GLU A 85 -13.66 7.67 -16.52
N MET A 86 -14.38 8.50 -15.76
CA MET A 86 -15.57 8.04 -15.05
C MET A 86 -16.66 7.76 -16.08
N ILE A 87 -17.21 6.57 -16.03
CA ILE A 87 -18.42 6.26 -16.78
C ILE A 87 -19.53 7.08 -16.12
N GLU A 88 -20.21 7.93 -16.88
CA GLU A 88 -21.41 8.59 -16.42
C GLU A 88 -22.45 7.52 -16.09
N VAL A 89 -22.75 7.39 -14.82
CA VAL A 89 -23.79 6.49 -14.34
C VAL A 89 -25.10 7.30 -14.39
N GLU A 90 -26.12 6.77 -15.06
CA GLU A 90 -27.46 7.35 -15.00
C GLU A 90 -27.87 7.57 -13.56
N LYS A 91 -28.19 8.83 -13.22
CA LYS A 91 -28.66 9.18 -11.89
C LYS A 91 -30.03 8.55 -11.67
N ASN A 92 -30.06 7.48 -10.90
CA ASN A 92 -31.30 6.95 -10.39
C ASN A 92 -31.47 7.36 -8.91
N ASN A 93 -32.70 7.46 -8.43
CA ASN A 93 -32.99 7.86 -7.05
C ASN A 93 -32.69 6.74 -6.02
N ARG A 94 -31.93 5.72 -6.40
CA ARG A 94 -31.54 4.61 -5.50
C ARG A 94 -30.29 4.99 -4.73
N VAL A 95 -30.41 5.02 -3.42
CA VAL A 95 -29.33 5.35 -2.51
C VAL A 95 -29.08 4.17 -1.58
N ALA A 96 -27.81 3.89 -1.30
CA ALA A 96 -27.39 2.96 -0.27
C ALA A 96 -26.51 3.71 0.73
N SER A 97 -26.75 3.52 2.02
CA SER A 97 -25.88 3.97 3.09
C SER A 97 -25.11 2.79 3.67
N ILE A 98 -23.83 2.99 3.97
CA ILE A 98 -22.94 1.97 4.50
C ILE A 98 -22.39 2.47 5.83
N ASP A 99 -22.68 1.74 6.90
CA ASP A 99 -22.04 1.93 8.21
C ASP A 99 -20.93 0.90 8.40
N ILE A 100 -19.76 1.37 8.83
CA ILE A 100 -18.56 0.55 9.05
C ILE A 100 -18.35 0.41 10.56
N GLY A 101 -18.44 -0.83 11.06
CA GLY A 101 -18.34 -1.12 12.47
C GLY A 101 -17.31 -2.22 12.81
N LEU A 102 -17.10 -2.41 14.11
CA LEU A 102 -16.19 -3.44 14.62
C LEU A 102 -16.84 -4.82 14.74
N GLU A 103 -18.12 -4.88 15.03
CA GLU A 103 -18.87 -6.14 15.17
C GLU A 103 -19.49 -6.57 13.86
N ASN A 104 -20.23 -5.67 13.25
CA ASN A 104 -20.62 -5.78 11.86
C ASN A 104 -19.62 -4.98 11.04
N LEU A 105 -18.89 -5.65 10.16
CA LEU A 105 -17.90 -5.02 9.30
C LEU A 105 -18.56 -3.96 8.43
N PHE A 106 -19.73 -4.32 7.87
CA PHE A 106 -20.58 -3.42 7.10
C PHE A 106 -22.04 -3.68 7.44
N THR A 107 -22.78 -2.60 7.64
CA THR A 107 -24.24 -2.62 7.65
C THR A 107 -24.71 -1.71 6.53
N ILE A 108 -25.44 -2.27 5.56
CA ILE A 108 -25.87 -1.57 4.36
C ILE A 108 -27.39 -1.42 4.39
N ALA A 109 -27.88 -0.20 4.34
CA ALA A 109 -29.28 0.13 4.21
C ALA A 109 -29.57 0.76 2.84
N PHE A 110 -30.76 0.51 2.30
CA PHE A 110 -31.19 0.99 0.99
C PHE A 110 -32.46 1.83 1.13
N ASN A 111 -32.61 2.86 0.32
CA ASN A 111 -33.83 3.69 0.27
C ASN A 111 -34.94 3.12 -0.63
N TYR A 112 -34.73 1.94 -1.19
CA TYR A 112 -35.69 1.25 -2.06
C TYR A 112 -35.98 -0.16 -1.49
N ASN A 113 -36.97 -0.84 -2.03
CA ASN A 113 -37.55 -2.06 -1.48
C ASN A 113 -36.58 -3.26 -1.47
N LYS A 114 -35.43 -3.11 -0.80
CA LYS A 114 -34.40 -4.13 -0.60
C LYS A 114 -34.06 -4.24 0.87
N LYS A 115 -34.01 -5.47 1.38
CA LYS A 115 -33.61 -5.74 2.77
C LYS A 115 -32.16 -5.29 2.99
N GLY A 116 -31.91 -4.67 4.15
CA GLY A 116 -30.56 -4.33 4.58
C GLY A 116 -29.65 -5.55 4.67
N ILE A 117 -28.36 -5.34 4.47
CA ILE A 117 -27.35 -6.40 4.51
C ILE A 117 -26.42 -6.09 5.68
N SER A 118 -26.15 -7.09 6.53
CA SER A 118 -25.15 -6.98 7.59
C SER A 118 -24.08 -8.06 7.42
N ILE A 119 -22.83 -7.66 7.37
CA ILE A 119 -21.66 -8.53 7.24
C ILE A 119 -20.92 -8.53 8.57
N LYS A 120 -20.90 -9.67 9.26
CA LYS A 120 -20.23 -9.81 10.56
C LYS A 120 -18.70 -9.76 10.44
N GLY A 121 -18.07 -9.00 11.33
CA GLY A 121 -16.61 -8.87 11.43
C GLY A 121 -15.93 -9.90 12.34
N THR A 122 -16.67 -10.82 12.95
CA THR A 122 -16.15 -11.77 13.95
C THR A 122 -14.94 -12.57 13.46
N LYS A 123 -14.99 -13.09 12.23
CA LYS A 123 -13.89 -13.88 11.66
C LYS A 123 -12.63 -13.04 11.46
N LEU A 124 -12.76 -11.78 11.06
CA LEU A 124 -11.62 -10.85 10.95
C LEU A 124 -10.99 -10.57 12.31
N LYS A 125 -11.82 -10.41 13.37
CA LYS A 125 -11.33 -10.24 14.74
C LYS A 125 -10.52 -11.47 15.17
N VAL A 126 -11.03 -12.67 14.96
CA VAL A 126 -10.35 -13.94 15.31
C VAL A 126 -9.00 -14.06 14.59
N ILE A 127 -8.97 -13.82 13.28
CA ILE A 127 -7.72 -13.81 12.49
C ILE A 127 -6.72 -12.82 13.09
N ASN A 128 -7.14 -11.57 13.33
CA ASN A 128 -6.29 -10.52 13.85
C ASN A 128 -5.75 -10.87 15.25
N GLN A 129 -6.58 -11.37 16.15
CA GLN A 129 -6.20 -11.77 17.51
C GLN A 129 -5.16 -12.90 17.48
N TYR A 130 -5.38 -13.92 16.67
CA TYR A 130 -4.46 -15.03 16.49
C TYR A 130 -3.07 -14.55 16.05
N PHE A 131 -3.01 -13.76 14.96
CA PHE A 131 -1.75 -13.25 14.44
C PHE A 131 -1.06 -12.27 15.39
N ASN A 132 -1.82 -11.44 16.11
CA ASN A 132 -1.26 -10.51 17.09
C ASN A 132 -0.64 -11.26 18.28
N LYS A 133 -1.26 -12.34 18.75
CA LYS A 133 -0.71 -13.19 19.81
C LYS A 133 0.64 -13.83 19.41
N ILE A 134 0.71 -14.42 18.21
CA ILE A 134 1.95 -15.00 17.71
C ILE A 134 3.02 -13.93 17.48
N LYS A 135 2.63 -12.77 16.91
CA LYS A 135 3.55 -11.65 16.71
C LYS A 135 4.16 -11.19 18.03
N ALA A 136 3.35 -11.02 19.08
CA ALA A 136 3.81 -10.60 20.39
C ALA A 136 4.83 -11.60 20.98
N SER A 137 4.55 -12.90 20.88
CA SER A 137 5.48 -13.95 21.28
C SER A 137 6.79 -13.91 20.51
N LEU A 138 6.75 -13.76 19.20
CA LEU A 138 7.98 -13.64 18.39
C LEU A 138 8.75 -12.35 18.71
N GLN A 139 8.07 -11.24 18.99
CA GLN A 139 8.72 -9.98 19.36
C GLN A 139 9.42 -10.07 20.74
N SER A 140 8.84 -10.80 21.70
CA SER A 140 9.47 -10.97 23.03
C SER A 140 10.79 -11.78 22.97
N MET A 141 11.00 -12.57 21.93
CA MET A 141 12.24 -13.34 21.70
C MET A 141 13.32 -12.54 20.96
N LEU A 142 13.01 -11.33 20.48
CA LEU A 142 13.98 -10.53 19.76
C LEU A 142 14.92 -9.77 20.71
N PRO A 143 16.18 -9.54 20.30
CA PRO A 143 17.11 -8.69 21.05
C PRO A 143 16.53 -7.28 21.25
N ASN A 144 16.96 -6.62 22.33
CA ASN A 144 16.54 -5.24 22.64
C ASN A 144 16.69 -4.30 21.43
N LYS A 145 15.66 -3.48 21.19
CA LYS A 145 15.55 -2.52 20.07
C LYS A 145 15.28 -3.14 18.69
N GLN A 146 15.02 -4.45 18.60
CA GLN A 146 14.53 -5.06 17.37
C GLN A 146 13.04 -5.37 17.51
N TYR A 147 12.24 -4.93 16.54
CA TYR A 147 10.78 -5.13 16.51
C TYR A 147 10.33 -5.96 15.31
N VAL A 148 11.25 -6.26 14.39
CA VAL A 148 10.95 -6.92 13.11
C VAL A 148 12.01 -7.99 12.83
N SER A 149 11.56 -9.15 12.40
CA SER A 149 12.40 -10.25 11.89
C SER A 149 11.81 -10.80 10.60
N LYS A 150 12.57 -11.64 9.88
CA LYS A 150 12.07 -12.34 8.70
C LYS A 150 10.81 -13.17 9.02
N PHE A 151 10.79 -13.84 10.17
CA PHE A 151 9.63 -14.63 10.61
C PHE A 151 8.40 -13.76 10.87
N ILE A 152 8.57 -12.58 11.50
CA ILE A 152 7.48 -11.64 11.73
C ILE A 152 6.94 -11.12 10.39
N ASN A 153 7.80 -10.80 9.43
CA ASN A 153 7.37 -10.36 8.10
C ASN A 153 6.58 -11.45 7.36
N GLN A 154 7.02 -12.69 7.43
CA GLN A 154 6.29 -13.83 6.85
C GLN A 154 4.93 -14.05 7.53
N LEU A 155 4.87 -13.91 8.86
CA LEU A 155 3.63 -13.97 9.62
C LEU A 155 2.64 -12.88 9.17
N LEU A 156 3.10 -11.63 9.07
CA LEU A 156 2.29 -10.51 8.61
C LEU A 156 1.80 -10.69 7.17
N TYR A 157 2.64 -11.28 6.32
CA TYR A 157 2.24 -11.64 4.96
C TYR A 157 1.10 -12.67 4.97
N LYS A 158 1.25 -13.78 5.72
CA LYS A 158 0.20 -14.82 5.84
C LYS A 158 -1.11 -14.24 6.36
N ARG A 159 -1.04 -13.36 7.37
CA ARG A 159 -2.23 -12.63 7.85
C ARG A 159 -2.90 -11.86 6.73
N THR A 160 -2.13 -11.09 5.96
CA THR A 160 -2.68 -10.27 4.87
C THR A 160 -3.37 -11.13 3.81
N GLU A 161 -2.78 -12.27 3.45
CA GLU A 161 -3.39 -13.20 2.50
C GLU A 161 -4.71 -13.78 3.04
N GLN A 162 -4.73 -14.20 4.32
CA GLN A 162 -5.97 -14.70 4.92
C GLN A 162 -7.09 -13.66 4.96
N LEU A 163 -6.75 -12.40 5.24
CA LEU A 163 -7.71 -11.30 5.21
C LEU A 163 -8.25 -11.05 3.80
N ARG A 164 -7.38 -11.09 2.77
CA ARG A 164 -7.79 -10.94 1.37
C ARG A 164 -8.72 -12.03 0.88
N HIS A 165 -8.52 -13.27 1.35
CA HIS A 165 -9.39 -14.38 0.99
C HIS A 165 -10.75 -14.31 1.69
N TYR A 166 -10.85 -13.55 2.76
CA TYR A 166 -12.09 -13.40 3.51
C TYR A 166 -12.95 -12.24 3.00
N ILE A 167 -12.32 -11.17 2.50
CA ILE A 167 -12.98 -9.98 1.95
C ILE A 167 -13.16 -10.13 0.44
#